data_8e1a8138fe94b75ecc6b7b2853c29023
#
_entry.id   8e1a8138fe94b75ecc6b7b2853c29023
#
_cell.length_a   1.000
_cell.length_b   1.000
_cell.length_c   1.000
_cell.angle_alpha   90.00
_cell.angle_beta   90.00
_cell.angle_gamma   90.00
#
_symmetry.space_group_name_H-M   'P 1'
#
loop_
_entity.id
_entity.type
_entity.pdbx_description
1 polymer ?
#
loop_
_entity_poly.entity_id
_entity_poly.type
_entity_poly.pdbx_seq_one_letter_code
_entity_poly.pdbx_strand_id
1 'polypeptide(L)'
;ISMCCIHSFNAQDYHISIDGYDHNVGNKKHPFRTISKAASIALPGDVITVHEGTERELVKPSHGGLNDQNRIIEQADEGEEVWIKGSEIIKGWELYEGNVWVVSLNNEMFANFNPYKEILKGDWLMNTYGRDHHLGEVYINGEALYEIDNLKEVLSETPLKRAVDSEASKYKWVCKVDEKTTMLYANFNGLDPNEQVVEINVRAAVFFPKRTGINYITVRGFNMAHAATQWAPPT
;
A
#
# COMPACT_ATOMS: atom_id res chain seq x y z
N ILE A 1 -32.49 18.03 -39.69
CA ILE A 1 -32.83 17.06 -38.66
C ILE A 1 -31.53 16.36 -38.29
N SER A 2 -30.91 16.81 -37.16
CA SER A 2 -29.69 16.20 -36.64
C SER A 2 -30.07 14.91 -35.92
N MET A 3 -29.63 13.82 -36.45
CA MET A 3 -29.83 12.49 -35.85
C MET A 3 -28.80 12.32 -34.72
N CYS A 4 -29.26 12.56 -33.49
CA CYS A 4 -28.46 12.31 -32.30
C CYS A 4 -28.28 10.79 -32.15
N CYS A 5 -27.10 10.26 -32.51
CA CYS A 5 -26.75 8.87 -32.20
C CYS A 5 -26.64 8.73 -30.69
N ILE A 6 -27.68 8.20 -30.05
CA ILE A 6 -27.61 7.75 -28.67
C ILE A 6 -26.75 6.47 -28.71
N HIS A 7 -25.46 6.62 -28.40
CA HIS A 7 -24.63 5.46 -28.07
C HIS A 7 -25.07 5.00 -26.68
N SER A 8 -25.84 3.94 -26.61
CA SER A 8 -26.04 3.19 -25.37
C SER A 8 -24.73 2.49 -25.05
N PHE A 9 -23.98 3.05 -24.12
CA PHE A 9 -22.86 2.34 -23.51
C PHE A 9 -23.47 1.19 -22.70
N ASN A 10 -23.26 -0.05 -23.12
CA ASN A 10 -23.52 -1.19 -22.26
C ASN A 10 -22.45 -1.18 -21.17
N ALA A 11 -22.88 -1.04 -19.92
CA ALA A 11 -22.01 -1.16 -18.76
C ALA A 11 -21.25 -2.50 -18.83
N GLN A 12 -19.94 -2.44 -18.66
CA GLN A 12 -19.07 -3.62 -18.60
C GLN A 12 -18.90 -4.03 -17.14
N ASP A 13 -18.79 -5.33 -16.89
CA ASP A 13 -18.37 -5.88 -15.62
C ASP A 13 -17.00 -6.51 -15.82
N TYR A 14 -15.97 -5.83 -15.30
CA TYR A 14 -14.60 -6.31 -15.34
C TYR A 14 -14.30 -7.11 -14.07
N HIS A 15 -13.72 -8.28 -14.25
CA HIS A 15 -13.30 -9.14 -13.16
C HIS A 15 -11.78 -9.13 -13.01
N ILE A 16 -11.31 -9.06 -11.78
CA ILE A 16 -9.90 -9.07 -11.40
C ILE A 16 -9.66 -10.25 -10.47
N SER A 17 -8.55 -10.95 -10.69
CA SER A 17 -8.11 -12.06 -9.85
C SER A 17 -6.59 -12.11 -9.79
N ILE A 18 -6.05 -12.52 -8.63
CA ILE A 18 -4.60 -12.75 -8.46
C ILE A 18 -4.02 -13.76 -9.45
N ASP A 19 -4.87 -14.65 -9.98
CA ASP A 19 -4.51 -15.63 -11.02
C ASP A 19 -4.82 -15.14 -12.44
N GLY A 20 -5.28 -13.90 -12.59
CA GLY A 20 -5.62 -13.29 -13.87
C GLY A 20 -4.41 -12.84 -14.68
N TYR A 21 -4.68 -12.26 -15.85
CA TYR A 21 -3.66 -11.72 -16.74
C TYR A 21 -4.15 -10.44 -17.44
N ASP A 22 -3.38 -9.35 -17.41
CA ASP A 22 -3.82 -8.05 -17.92
C ASP A 22 -3.99 -7.96 -19.44
N HIS A 23 -3.60 -8.99 -20.17
CA HIS A 23 -3.90 -9.13 -21.60
C HIS A 23 -5.18 -9.92 -21.87
N ASN A 24 -5.85 -10.44 -20.85
CA ASN A 24 -7.16 -11.04 -20.98
C ASN A 24 -8.22 -9.98 -21.36
N VAL A 25 -9.46 -10.44 -21.56
CA VAL A 25 -10.60 -9.55 -21.87
C VAL A 25 -11.28 -8.96 -20.65
N GLY A 26 -10.89 -9.39 -19.44
CA GLY A 26 -11.38 -8.87 -18.18
C GLY A 26 -12.77 -9.38 -17.77
N ASN A 27 -13.29 -10.45 -18.33
CA ASN A 27 -14.52 -11.07 -17.89
C ASN A 27 -14.26 -12.17 -16.82
N LYS A 28 -15.31 -12.71 -16.19
CA LYS A 28 -15.20 -13.70 -15.11
C LYS A 28 -14.39 -14.95 -15.49
N LYS A 29 -14.38 -15.36 -16.76
CA LYS A 29 -13.62 -16.55 -17.23
C LYS A 29 -12.16 -16.24 -17.55
N HIS A 30 -11.87 -15.00 -17.91
CA HIS A 30 -10.57 -14.52 -18.31
C HIS A 30 -10.34 -13.16 -17.64
N PRO A 31 -10.15 -13.14 -16.30
CA PRO A 31 -10.03 -11.91 -15.52
C PRO A 31 -8.70 -11.19 -15.82
N PHE A 32 -8.68 -9.90 -15.55
CA PHE A 32 -7.43 -9.15 -15.46
C PHE A 32 -6.65 -9.57 -14.20
N ARG A 33 -5.35 -9.28 -14.21
CA ARG A 33 -4.49 -9.51 -13.03
C ARG A 33 -4.58 -8.36 -12.04
N THR A 34 -4.73 -7.12 -12.51
CA THR A 34 -4.62 -5.92 -11.68
C THR A 34 -5.87 -5.06 -11.73
N ILE A 35 -6.20 -4.47 -10.58
CA ILE A 35 -7.29 -3.47 -10.49
C ILE A 35 -6.91 -2.27 -11.37
N SER A 36 -5.64 -1.86 -11.37
CA SER A 36 -5.11 -0.76 -12.18
C SER A 36 -5.41 -0.93 -13.67
N LYS A 37 -5.35 -2.16 -14.19
CA LYS A 37 -5.72 -2.44 -15.59
C LYS A 37 -7.17 -2.07 -15.87
N ALA A 38 -8.10 -2.55 -15.05
CA ALA A 38 -9.53 -2.24 -15.20
C ALA A 38 -9.81 -0.74 -14.97
N ALA A 39 -9.25 -0.15 -13.89
CA ALA A 39 -9.41 1.27 -13.55
C ALA A 39 -8.88 2.22 -14.64
N SER A 40 -7.93 1.75 -15.47
CA SER A 40 -7.39 2.53 -16.58
C SER A 40 -8.31 2.63 -17.79
N ILE A 41 -9.24 1.69 -17.96
CA ILE A 41 -10.11 1.56 -19.14
C ILE A 41 -11.60 1.71 -18.82
N ALA A 42 -12.00 1.58 -17.56
CA ALA A 42 -13.40 1.66 -17.15
C ALA A 42 -14.03 3.01 -17.54
N LEU A 43 -15.27 2.95 -17.98
CA LEU A 43 -16.09 4.07 -18.44
C LEU A 43 -17.31 4.27 -17.51
N PRO A 44 -18.01 5.41 -17.60
CA PRO A 44 -19.20 5.66 -16.77
C PRO A 44 -20.25 4.53 -16.86
N GLY A 45 -20.61 3.98 -15.70
CA GLY A 45 -21.55 2.87 -15.57
C GLY A 45 -20.89 1.51 -15.42
N ASP A 46 -19.59 1.37 -15.68
CA ASP A 46 -18.87 0.11 -15.55
C ASP A 46 -18.70 -0.31 -14.09
N VAL A 47 -18.60 -1.61 -13.88
CA VAL A 47 -18.30 -2.26 -12.60
C VAL A 47 -16.96 -2.98 -12.71
N ILE A 48 -16.16 -2.87 -11.67
CA ILE A 48 -14.88 -3.58 -11.49
C ILE A 48 -15.06 -4.46 -10.26
N THR A 49 -15.15 -5.76 -10.47
CA THR A 49 -15.35 -6.77 -9.44
C THR A 49 -14.04 -7.50 -9.17
N VAL A 50 -13.51 -7.35 -7.97
CA VAL A 50 -12.23 -7.94 -7.55
C VAL A 50 -12.47 -9.17 -6.70
N HIS A 51 -11.84 -10.29 -7.08
CA HIS A 51 -11.95 -11.56 -6.38
C HIS A 51 -10.93 -11.67 -5.24
N GLU A 52 -11.19 -12.62 -4.33
CA GLU A 52 -10.40 -12.88 -3.13
C GLU A 52 -8.88 -12.82 -3.38
N GLY A 53 -8.19 -12.11 -2.51
CA GLY A 53 -6.74 -12.03 -2.54
C GLY A 53 -6.15 -10.72 -2.03
N THR A 54 -4.84 -10.60 -2.17
CA THR A 54 -4.11 -9.38 -1.83
C THR A 54 -3.52 -8.74 -3.07
N GLU A 55 -4.02 -7.58 -3.43
CA GLU A 55 -3.51 -6.74 -4.49
C GLU A 55 -2.48 -5.75 -3.93
N ARG A 56 -1.25 -5.77 -4.50
CA ARG A 56 -0.15 -4.90 -4.07
C ARG A 56 0.10 -3.85 -5.13
N GLU A 57 -0.75 -2.82 -5.12
CA GLU A 57 -0.71 -1.78 -6.14
C GLU A 57 -1.22 -0.42 -5.62
N LEU A 58 -0.97 0.61 -6.38
CA LEU A 58 -1.63 1.90 -6.26
C LEU A 58 -2.64 2.02 -7.40
N VAL A 59 -3.89 1.81 -7.11
CA VAL A 59 -4.98 1.96 -8.07
C VAL A 59 -5.16 3.45 -8.42
N LYS A 60 -5.03 3.78 -9.72
CA LYS A 60 -5.14 5.14 -10.24
C LYS A 60 -6.26 5.24 -11.29
N PRO A 61 -7.51 5.40 -10.90
CA PRO A 61 -8.59 5.59 -11.86
C PRO A 61 -8.27 6.72 -12.85
N SER A 62 -8.43 6.42 -14.14
CA SER A 62 -8.18 7.38 -15.23
C SER A 62 -9.43 8.17 -15.58
N HIS A 63 -10.60 7.61 -15.32
CA HIS A 63 -11.92 8.16 -15.61
C HIS A 63 -12.79 8.14 -14.36
N GLY A 64 -13.81 8.96 -14.34
CA GLY A 64 -14.89 8.95 -13.37
C GLY A 64 -16.22 8.58 -14.03
N GLY A 65 -17.24 8.39 -13.22
CA GLY A 65 -18.61 8.29 -13.71
C GLY A 65 -19.13 9.63 -14.25
N LEU A 66 -20.32 9.60 -14.82
CA LEU A 66 -20.96 10.79 -15.41
C LEU A 66 -21.86 11.51 -14.41
N ASN A 67 -22.58 10.74 -13.59
CA ASN A 67 -23.54 11.19 -12.57
C ASN A 67 -23.80 10.05 -11.57
N ASP A 68 -24.72 10.23 -10.64
CA ASP A 68 -25.03 9.23 -9.62
C ASP A 68 -25.61 7.91 -10.17
N GLN A 69 -26.26 7.94 -11.33
CA GLN A 69 -26.83 6.76 -11.98
C GLN A 69 -25.79 6.03 -12.86
N ASN A 70 -24.73 6.70 -13.27
CA ASN A 70 -23.68 6.17 -14.11
C ASN A 70 -22.31 6.33 -13.44
N ARG A 71 -22.19 5.84 -12.20
CA ARG A 71 -20.93 5.78 -11.45
C ARG A 71 -20.04 4.66 -12.00
N ILE A 72 -18.73 4.80 -11.85
CA ILE A 72 -17.84 3.65 -11.90
C ILE A 72 -17.85 3.01 -10.51
N ILE A 73 -18.05 1.71 -10.44
CA ILE A 73 -18.08 0.96 -9.18
C ILE A 73 -16.86 0.05 -9.14
N GLU A 74 -16.03 0.21 -8.15
CA GLU A 74 -14.91 -0.69 -7.83
C GLU A 74 -15.24 -1.41 -6.53
N GLN A 75 -15.34 -2.72 -6.56
CA GLN A 75 -15.85 -3.51 -5.44
C GLN A 75 -15.15 -4.84 -5.28
N ALA A 76 -15.05 -5.33 -4.04
CA ALA A 76 -14.81 -6.74 -3.79
C ALA A 76 -16.04 -7.55 -4.19
N ASP A 77 -15.85 -8.79 -4.68
CA ASP A 77 -16.98 -9.71 -4.92
C ASP A 77 -17.67 -10.06 -3.58
N GLU A 78 -18.97 -10.29 -3.64
CA GLU A 78 -19.77 -10.49 -2.43
C GLU A 78 -19.32 -11.74 -1.65
N GLY A 79 -18.95 -11.55 -0.38
CA GLY A 79 -18.48 -12.61 0.50
C GLY A 79 -17.00 -12.97 0.35
N GLU A 80 -16.27 -12.30 -0.53
CA GLU A 80 -14.84 -12.49 -0.73
C GLU A 80 -14.00 -11.46 0.05
N GLU A 81 -12.87 -11.90 0.59
CA GLU A 81 -11.94 -11.02 1.32
C GLU A 81 -10.87 -10.48 0.38
N VAL A 82 -10.93 -9.18 0.08
CA VAL A 82 -9.99 -8.51 -0.82
C VAL A 82 -9.21 -7.45 -0.06
N TRP A 83 -7.88 -7.53 -0.15
CA TRP A 83 -6.96 -6.53 0.37
C TRP A 83 -6.29 -5.75 -0.75
N ILE A 84 -6.18 -4.43 -0.59
CA ILE A 84 -5.30 -3.58 -1.41
C ILE A 84 -4.21 -3.05 -0.48
N LYS A 85 -2.95 -3.44 -0.72
CA LYS A 85 -1.82 -3.10 0.15
C LYS A 85 -0.79 -2.21 -0.55
N GLY A 86 -0.33 -1.19 0.17
CA GLY A 86 0.77 -0.32 -0.23
C GLY A 86 2.15 -0.92 0.04
N SER A 87 2.21 -2.10 0.62
CA SER A 87 3.43 -2.81 1.01
C SER A 87 3.85 -3.88 0.01
N GLU A 88 5.12 -4.28 0.10
CA GLU A 88 5.68 -5.49 -0.52
C GLU A 88 6.19 -6.45 0.55
N ILE A 89 6.13 -7.76 0.27
CA ILE A 89 6.77 -8.78 1.10
C ILE A 89 8.25 -8.78 0.83
N ILE A 90 9.06 -8.68 1.89
CA ILE A 90 10.52 -8.65 1.79
C ILE A 90 11.10 -9.93 2.38
N LYS A 91 11.96 -10.56 1.61
CA LYS A 91 12.77 -11.72 1.99
C LYS A 91 14.26 -11.39 1.82
N GLY A 92 15.13 -12.31 2.24
CA GLY A 92 16.57 -12.10 2.16
C GLY A 92 17.11 -11.23 3.28
N TRP A 93 16.45 -11.25 4.43
CA TRP A 93 16.98 -10.66 5.65
C TRP A 93 18.20 -11.46 6.13
N GLU A 94 19.27 -10.77 6.47
CA GLU A 94 20.50 -11.34 7.00
C GLU A 94 20.62 -11.00 8.48
N LEU A 95 21.07 -11.97 9.27
CA LEU A 95 21.29 -11.74 10.70
C LEU A 95 22.44 -10.73 10.89
N TYR A 96 22.15 -9.61 11.55
CA TYR A 96 23.14 -8.57 11.82
C TYR A 96 23.84 -8.78 13.16
N GLU A 97 23.08 -8.74 14.27
CA GLU A 97 23.60 -8.98 15.63
C GLU A 97 22.43 -9.27 16.58
N GLY A 98 22.56 -10.29 17.43
CA GLY A 98 21.51 -10.69 18.39
C GLY A 98 20.20 -11.04 17.69
N ASN A 99 19.13 -10.31 18.00
CA ASN A 99 17.81 -10.46 17.38
C ASN A 99 17.55 -9.46 16.24
N VAL A 100 18.59 -8.71 15.85
CA VAL A 100 18.50 -7.70 14.78
C VAL A 100 18.93 -8.29 13.46
N TRP A 101 18.07 -8.08 12.47
CA TRP A 101 18.29 -8.48 11.09
C TRP A 101 18.42 -7.23 10.20
N VAL A 102 19.06 -7.38 9.08
CA VAL A 102 19.25 -6.31 8.09
C VAL A 102 18.86 -6.76 6.71
N VAL A 103 18.25 -5.87 5.95
CA VAL A 103 18.04 -6.05 4.51
C VAL A 103 18.50 -4.82 3.75
N SER A 104 19.15 -5.04 2.61
CA SER A 104 19.58 -3.98 1.69
C SER A 104 18.65 -3.96 0.48
N LEU A 105 17.99 -2.84 0.24
CA LEU A 105 17.03 -2.65 -0.84
C LEU A 105 17.58 -1.66 -1.86
N ASN A 106 17.50 -1.99 -3.15
CA ASN A 106 17.80 -1.02 -4.20
C ASN A 106 16.71 0.05 -4.24
N ASN A 107 17.11 1.34 -4.23
CA ASN A 107 16.15 2.46 -4.25
C ASN A 107 15.29 2.50 -5.52
N GLU A 108 15.66 1.82 -6.59
CA GLU A 108 14.85 1.70 -7.80
C GLU A 108 13.48 1.04 -7.54
N MET A 109 13.38 0.16 -6.51
CA MET A 109 12.09 -0.44 -6.13
C MET A 109 11.04 0.58 -5.69
N PHE A 110 11.47 1.73 -5.20
CA PHE A 110 10.60 2.81 -4.73
C PHE A 110 10.21 3.80 -5.84
N ALA A 111 10.75 3.63 -7.05
CA ALA A 111 10.57 4.56 -8.17
C ALA A 111 10.85 6.02 -7.75
N ASN A 112 9.83 6.89 -7.79
CA ASN A 112 9.98 8.31 -7.45
C ASN A 112 9.59 8.63 -5.99
N PHE A 113 9.26 7.63 -5.17
CA PHE A 113 8.79 7.82 -3.81
C PHE A 113 9.39 6.77 -2.88
N ASN A 114 10.44 7.16 -2.14
CA ASN A 114 11.03 6.31 -1.12
C ASN A 114 10.52 6.75 0.27
N PRO A 115 9.60 6.01 0.89
CA PRO A 115 9.00 6.40 2.17
C PRO A 115 10.00 6.43 3.33
N TYR A 116 11.15 5.75 3.20
CA TYR A 116 12.23 5.75 4.20
C TYR A 116 13.16 6.97 4.10
N LYS A 117 12.98 7.79 3.06
CA LYS A 117 13.63 9.09 2.87
C LYS A 117 12.70 10.25 3.19
N GLU A 118 11.39 10.02 3.07
CA GLU A 118 10.37 11.03 3.30
C GLU A 118 10.09 11.18 4.80
N ILE A 119 10.24 12.40 5.30
CA ILE A 119 10.02 12.74 6.72
C ILE A 119 8.55 13.16 6.90
N LEU A 120 7.93 12.62 7.95
CA LEU A 120 6.58 12.99 8.37
C LEU A 120 6.55 14.47 8.76
N LYS A 121 5.65 15.25 8.16
CA LYS A 121 5.49 16.69 8.38
C LYS A 121 4.00 17.03 8.50
N GLY A 122 3.70 18.04 9.30
CA GLY A 122 2.35 18.58 9.44
C GLY A 122 2.23 19.40 10.72
N ASP A 123 1.32 20.35 10.73
CA ASP A 123 1.03 21.22 11.89
C ASP A 123 0.39 20.43 13.07
N TRP A 124 -0.17 19.27 12.77
CA TRP A 124 -0.72 18.32 13.75
C TRP A 124 0.38 17.54 14.50
N LEU A 125 1.62 17.51 13.99
CA LEU A 125 2.75 16.84 14.64
C LEU A 125 3.31 17.73 15.75
N MET A 126 2.64 17.76 16.88
CA MET A 126 2.95 18.67 18.00
C MET A 126 4.25 18.34 18.73
N ASN A 127 4.68 17.08 18.73
CA ASN A 127 5.88 16.66 19.44
C ASN A 127 6.57 15.49 18.70
N THR A 128 7.76 15.76 18.17
CA THR A 128 8.60 14.76 17.50
C THR A 128 9.48 13.99 18.48
N TYR A 129 9.48 14.35 19.75
CA TYR A 129 10.40 13.81 20.77
C TYR A 129 11.88 13.95 20.39
N GLY A 130 12.20 14.96 19.57
CA GLY A 130 13.57 15.30 19.18
C GLY A 130 14.15 14.44 18.07
N ARG A 131 13.31 13.71 17.33
CA ARG A 131 13.72 12.88 16.18
C ARG A 131 12.82 13.08 14.97
N ASP A 132 13.34 12.76 13.81
CA ASP A 132 12.54 12.61 12.60
C ASP A 132 11.75 11.29 12.62
N HIS A 133 10.59 11.31 12.00
CA HIS A 133 9.76 10.14 11.74
C HIS A 133 9.61 9.99 10.24
N HIS A 134 9.86 8.79 9.72
CA HIS A 134 9.72 8.54 8.29
C HIS A 134 8.28 8.14 7.94
N LEU A 135 7.93 8.23 6.67
CA LEU A 135 6.68 7.64 6.15
C LEU A 135 6.81 6.12 5.96
N GLY A 136 8.05 5.63 6.01
CA GLY A 136 8.38 4.22 5.96
C GLY A 136 7.90 3.46 7.19
N GLU A 137 7.56 2.19 7.02
CA GLU A 137 7.13 1.30 8.10
C GLU A 137 7.54 -0.13 7.79
N VAL A 138 7.85 -0.90 8.83
CA VAL A 138 8.14 -2.35 8.76
C VAL A 138 7.06 -3.09 9.53
N TYR A 139 6.52 -4.14 8.92
CA TYR A 139 5.47 -4.97 9.51
C TYR A 139 5.94 -6.42 9.60
N ILE A 140 5.55 -7.11 10.66
CA ILE A 140 5.68 -8.57 10.77
C ILE A 140 4.30 -9.17 11.05
N ASN A 141 3.87 -10.10 10.21
CA ASN A 141 2.56 -10.77 10.35
C ASN A 141 1.38 -9.78 10.46
N GLY A 142 1.49 -8.62 9.80
CA GLY A 142 0.48 -7.56 9.81
C GLY A 142 0.64 -6.50 10.89
N GLU A 143 1.50 -6.72 11.90
CA GLU A 143 1.74 -5.78 13.00
C GLU A 143 2.93 -4.88 12.72
N ALA A 144 2.77 -3.56 12.93
CA ALA A 144 3.81 -2.58 12.73
C ALA A 144 4.89 -2.64 13.83
N LEU A 145 6.15 -2.48 13.44
CA LEU A 145 7.27 -2.33 14.37
C LEU A 145 7.42 -0.86 14.76
N TYR A 146 7.99 -0.61 15.91
CA TYR A 146 8.30 0.75 16.38
C TYR A 146 9.54 1.31 15.68
N GLU A 147 9.38 2.42 14.97
CA GLU A 147 10.51 3.18 14.45
C GLU A 147 11.32 3.82 15.56
N ILE A 148 12.64 3.77 15.46
CA ILE A 148 13.57 4.50 16.31
C ILE A 148 14.68 5.16 15.48
N ASP A 149 15.45 6.07 16.09
CA ASP A 149 16.41 6.90 15.36
C ASP A 149 17.84 6.37 15.38
N ASN A 150 18.11 5.31 16.15
CA ASN A 150 19.47 4.80 16.27
C ASN A 150 19.54 3.27 16.40
N LEU A 151 20.56 2.69 15.78
CA LEU A 151 20.77 1.24 15.75
C LEU A 151 21.04 0.64 17.13
N LYS A 152 21.63 1.41 18.06
CA LYS A 152 21.92 0.94 19.42
C LYS A 152 20.62 0.61 20.17
N GLU A 153 19.56 1.39 19.98
CA GLU A 153 18.25 1.10 20.55
C GLU A 153 17.55 -0.08 19.85
N VAL A 154 17.77 -0.29 18.55
CA VAL A 154 17.25 -1.49 17.86
C VAL A 154 17.86 -2.75 18.45
N LEU A 155 19.16 -2.73 18.75
CA LEU A 155 19.89 -3.83 19.39
C LEU A 155 19.44 -4.09 20.84
N SER A 156 18.84 -3.09 21.50
CA SER A 156 18.39 -3.25 22.88
C SER A 156 17.08 -4.02 22.96
N GLU A 157 17.04 -5.05 23.79
CA GLU A 157 15.81 -5.82 24.10
C GLU A 157 14.87 -5.06 25.07
N THR A 158 15.31 -3.90 25.58
CA THR A 158 14.53 -3.11 26.52
C THR A 158 13.34 -2.45 25.81
N PRO A 159 12.10 -2.64 26.30
CA PRO A 159 10.95 -1.94 25.78
C PRO A 159 11.09 -0.40 25.82
N LEU A 160 10.41 0.27 24.92
CA LEU A 160 10.37 1.74 24.89
C LEU A 160 9.52 2.27 26.05
N LYS A 161 10.08 3.14 26.87
CA LYS A 161 9.42 3.68 28.08
C LYS A 161 8.10 4.41 27.81
N ARG A 162 7.90 4.91 26.60
CA ARG A 162 6.72 5.70 26.20
C ARG A 162 5.80 4.97 25.25
N ALA A 163 6.07 3.69 24.94
CA ALA A 163 5.20 2.92 24.08
C ALA A 163 3.86 2.66 24.78
N VAL A 164 2.79 2.73 24.02
CA VAL A 164 1.45 2.35 24.50
C VAL A 164 1.41 0.85 24.82
N ASP A 165 2.02 0.05 23.95
CA ASP A 165 2.24 -1.37 24.17
C ASP A 165 3.74 -1.62 24.41
N SER A 166 4.07 -1.93 25.66
CA SER A 166 5.44 -2.18 26.09
C SER A 166 6.04 -3.44 25.45
N GLU A 167 5.27 -4.52 25.32
CA GLU A 167 5.76 -5.78 24.74
C GLU A 167 5.94 -5.64 23.21
N ALA A 168 4.98 -5.06 22.52
CA ALA A 168 5.10 -4.79 21.08
C ALA A 168 6.28 -3.86 20.76
N SER A 169 6.69 -2.99 21.70
CA SER A 169 7.82 -2.08 21.52
C SER A 169 9.20 -2.75 21.57
N LYS A 170 9.27 -4.05 21.78
CA LYS A 170 10.50 -4.84 21.57
C LYS A 170 10.79 -5.04 20.08
N TYR A 171 9.76 -5.01 19.25
CA TYR A 171 9.88 -5.01 17.80
C TYR A 171 10.18 -3.60 17.32
N LYS A 172 11.39 -3.38 16.83
CA LYS A 172 11.90 -2.04 16.51
C LYS A 172 12.61 -2.06 15.17
N TRP A 173 12.63 -0.92 14.52
CA TRP A 173 13.40 -0.77 13.29
C TRP A 173 14.01 0.63 13.17
N VAL A 174 15.04 0.71 12.32
CA VAL A 174 15.66 1.96 11.88
C VAL A 174 16.10 1.80 10.42
N CYS A 175 16.07 2.88 9.66
CA CYS A 175 16.61 2.89 8.30
C CYS A 175 17.91 3.70 8.19
N LYS A 176 18.68 3.38 7.16
CA LYS A 176 19.75 4.22 6.62
C LYS A 176 19.59 4.27 5.12
N VAL A 177 19.40 5.47 4.57
CA VAL A 177 19.15 5.68 3.15
C VAL A 177 20.31 6.45 2.55
N ASP A 178 20.89 5.92 1.49
CA ASP A 178 21.85 6.62 0.63
C ASP A 178 21.28 6.86 -0.78
N GLU A 179 22.11 7.22 -1.75
CA GLU A 179 21.67 7.51 -3.13
C GLU A 179 21.11 6.29 -3.86
N LYS A 180 21.56 5.09 -3.53
CA LYS A 180 21.27 3.85 -4.26
C LYS A 180 20.52 2.82 -3.43
N THR A 181 20.71 2.85 -2.10
CA THR A 181 20.25 1.80 -1.22
C THR A 181 19.47 2.35 -0.03
N THR A 182 18.51 1.56 0.41
CA THR A 182 17.81 1.69 1.68
C THR A 182 18.14 0.46 2.51
N MET A 183 18.86 0.66 3.62
CA MET A 183 19.15 -0.38 4.60
C MET A 183 18.12 -0.31 5.71
N LEU A 184 17.44 -1.43 5.97
CA LEU A 184 16.52 -1.56 7.11
C LEU A 184 17.13 -2.51 8.13
N TYR A 185 17.28 -2.04 9.36
CA TYR A 185 17.67 -2.86 10.51
C TYR A 185 16.45 -3.04 11.39
N ALA A 186 16.06 -4.27 11.66
CA ALA A 186 14.88 -4.56 12.45
C ALA A 186 15.13 -5.68 13.47
N ASN A 187 14.64 -5.46 14.69
CA ASN A 187 14.62 -6.45 15.75
C ASN A 187 13.28 -7.19 15.71
N PHE A 188 13.32 -8.45 15.37
CA PHE A 188 12.13 -9.32 15.28
C PHE A 188 11.92 -10.16 16.55
N ASN A 189 12.54 -9.77 17.67
CA ASN A 189 12.35 -10.37 18.99
C ASN A 189 12.51 -11.89 18.98
N GLY A 190 13.55 -12.39 18.29
CA GLY A 190 13.90 -13.80 18.21
C GLY A 190 13.23 -14.59 17.08
N LEU A 191 12.37 -13.96 16.27
CA LEU A 191 11.79 -14.60 15.09
C LEU A 191 12.76 -14.48 13.89
N ASP A 192 12.79 -15.51 13.04
CA ASP A 192 13.45 -15.43 11.73
C ASP A 192 12.50 -14.74 10.72
N PRO A 193 12.82 -13.54 10.23
CA PRO A 193 11.95 -12.80 9.32
C PRO A 193 11.76 -13.49 7.96
N ASN A 194 12.67 -14.38 7.58
CA ASN A 194 12.54 -15.12 6.32
C ASN A 194 11.48 -16.22 6.41
N GLU A 195 11.13 -16.66 7.60
CA GLU A 195 10.07 -17.63 7.87
C GLU A 195 8.71 -16.94 8.16
N GLN A 196 8.70 -15.61 8.38
CA GLN A 196 7.51 -14.81 8.66
C GLN A 196 7.04 -14.03 7.43
N VAL A 197 5.85 -13.45 7.51
CA VAL A 197 5.39 -12.46 6.53
C VAL A 197 5.90 -11.09 6.97
N VAL A 198 7.05 -10.68 6.46
CA VAL A 198 7.59 -9.35 6.70
C VAL A 198 7.31 -8.47 5.50
N GLU A 199 6.64 -7.34 5.76
CA GLU A 199 6.23 -6.37 4.75
C GLU A 199 6.84 -5.00 5.03
N ILE A 200 7.07 -4.24 3.97
CA ILE A 200 7.43 -2.83 4.06
C ILE A 200 6.52 -2.02 3.15
N ASN A 201 6.11 -0.83 3.56
CA ASN A 201 5.35 0.03 2.68
C ASN A 201 6.27 0.66 1.62
N VAL A 202 5.77 0.70 0.37
CA VAL A 202 6.52 1.22 -0.79
C VAL A 202 5.72 2.19 -1.63
N ARG A 203 4.43 2.39 -1.30
CA ARG A 203 3.49 3.23 -2.07
C ARG A 203 2.88 4.30 -1.17
N ALA A 204 2.80 5.52 -1.68
CA ALA A 204 2.20 6.65 -0.94
C ALA A 204 0.71 6.48 -0.68
N ALA A 205 0.00 5.73 -1.50
CA ALA A 205 -1.42 5.44 -1.39
C ALA A 205 -1.73 4.08 -2.00
N VAL A 206 -2.89 3.51 -1.68
CA VAL A 206 -3.39 2.29 -2.33
C VAL A 206 -4.48 2.60 -3.35
N PHE A 207 -5.18 3.72 -3.18
CA PHE A 207 -6.20 4.19 -4.11
C PHE A 207 -6.12 5.72 -4.21
N PHE A 208 -5.81 6.23 -5.41
CA PHE A 208 -5.70 7.67 -5.62
C PHE A 208 -5.97 8.02 -7.11
N PRO A 209 -7.01 8.79 -7.43
CA PRO A 209 -7.33 9.16 -8.81
C PRO A 209 -6.14 9.82 -9.52
N LYS A 210 -5.97 9.55 -10.81
CA LYS A 210 -4.84 10.04 -11.61
C LYS A 210 -4.71 11.57 -11.65
N ARG A 211 -5.83 12.26 -11.47
CA ARG A 211 -5.92 13.73 -11.47
C ARG A 211 -7.14 14.20 -10.68
N THR A 212 -7.17 15.47 -10.32
CA THR A 212 -8.36 16.11 -9.76
C THR A 212 -9.52 16.14 -10.77
N GLY A 213 -10.74 16.24 -10.28
CA GLY A 213 -11.96 16.29 -11.11
C GLY A 213 -12.45 14.94 -11.61
N ILE A 214 -11.87 13.82 -11.15
CA ILE A 214 -12.39 12.48 -11.36
C ILE A 214 -13.42 12.22 -10.25
N ASN A 215 -14.71 12.25 -10.61
CA ASN A 215 -15.83 12.15 -9.70
C ASN A 215 -16.68 10.92 -9.99
N TYR A 216 -17.72 10.67 -9.17
CA TYR A 216 -18.69 9.59 -9.35
C TYR A 216 -18.04 8.20 -9.41
N ILE A 217 -17.04 7.96 -8.56
CA ILE A 217 -16.50 6.62 -8.29
C ILE A 217 -17.09 6.12 -6.97
N THR A 218 -17.48 4.87 -6.92
CA THR A 218 -17.84 4.15 -5.70
C THR A 218 -16.80 3.08 -5.45
N VAL A 219 -16.18 3.10 -4.27
CA VAL A 219 -15.21 2.08 -3.82
C VAL A 219 -15.81 1.38 -2.61
N ARG A 220 -15.95 0.06 -2.64
CA ARG A 220 -16.59 -0.68 -1.54
C ARG A 220 -16.09 -2.12 -1.39
N GLY A 221 -16.15 -2.62 -0.16
CA GLY A 221 -15.86 -4.02 0.17
C GLY A 221 -14.38 -4.36 0.33
N PHE A 222 -13.46 -3.42 0.06
CA PHE A 222 -12.03 -3.64 0.20
C PHE A 222 -11.54 -3.41 1.63
N ASN A 223 -10.57 -4.21 2.04
CA ASN A 223 -9.63 -3.88 3.10
C ASN A 223 -8.44 -3.13 2.47
N MET A 224 -8.05 -2.00 3.06
CA MET A 224 -6.93 -1.19 2.55
C MET A 224 -5.90 -0.98 3.67
N ALA A 225 -4.61 -1.24 3.39
CA ALA A 225 -3.56 -1.17 4.40
C ALA A 225 -2.19 -0.77 3.84
N HIS A 226 -1.31 -0.41 4.74
CA HIS A 226 0.13 -0.22 4.54
C HIS A 226 0.47 0.85 3.47
N ALA A 227 -0.35 1.89 3.32
CA ALA A 227 0.03 3.05 2.53
C ALA A 227 1.00 3.94 3.32
N ALA A 228 2.07 4.40 2.67
CA ALA A 228 3.05 5.32 3.25
C ALA A 228 2.57 6.77 3.08
N THR A 229 1.37 7.07 3.54
CA THR A 229 0.79 8.41 3.42
C THR A 229 0.81 9.13 4.76
N GLN A 230 0.99 10.44 4.72
CA GLN A 230 0.77 11.26 5.91
C GLN A 230 -0.71 11.24 6.28
N TRP A 231 -0.99 11.25 7.59
CA TRP A 231 -2.37 11.32 8.09
C TRP A 231 -3.13 12.55 7.58
N ALA A 232 -2.46 13.68 7.48
CA ALA A 232 -2.98 14.90 6.88
C ALA A 232 -1.96 15.41 5.85
N PRO A 233 -2.04 14.98 4.58
CA PRO A 233 -1.13 15.48 3.56
C PRO A 233 -1.30 16.99 3.42
N PRO A 234 -0.21 17.72 3.16
CA PRO A 234 -0.32 19.14 2.85
C PRO A 234 -1.20 19.33 1.61
N THR A 235 -2.15 20.22 1.71
CA THR A 235 -3.05 20.61 0.61
C THR A 235 -2.35 21.57 -0.33
#